data_06759706bc59c3632bf92d7797d74c37
#
_entry.id   06759706bc59c3632bf92d7797d74c37
#
_cell.length_a   1.000
_cell.length_b   1.000
_cell.length_c   1.000
_cell.angle_alpha   90.00
_cell.angle_beta   90.00
_cell.angle_gamma   90.00
#
_symmetry.space_group_name_H-M   'P 1'
#
loop_
_entity.id
_entity.type
_entity.pdbx_description
1 polymer ?
#
loop_
_entity_poly.entity_id
_entity_poly.type
_entity_poly.pdbx_seq_one_letter_code
_entity_poly.pdbx_strand_id
1 'polypeptide(L)'
;MDTPVKAKPKMKLYGFNNLTKTLSFNIYDICYTRTEEEKKQYIQYIDEVYNADRLTAILTEVSHIIGANILNVAKQDYDPQGASVTILISEEKIEKEDVVMHLDKSHLTVHTYPESHPHKGISTFRADIEVSTCGQISPLKALNYLIQSFDSDILTLDYHVRGFTRDVSGKKIYIDHRINSIQNYINAKTRNMYNMIDVNVYQENIFHTKMMLKEFDLDNYLFGITEAELSEREIKQIKHQLKQEMMEIFYGRNLPSVKA
;
A
#
# COMPACT_ATOMS: atom_id res chain seq x y z
N MET A 1 23.12 18.37 12.84
CA MET A 1 23.16 17.22 13.79
C MET A 1 21.76 17.09 14.36
N ASP A 2 20.95 16.21 13.78
CA ASP A 2 19.59 15.98 14.26
C ASP A 2 19.66 15.13 15.53
N THR A 3 19.24 15.74 16.63
CA THR A 3 19.12 15.05 17.92
C THR A 3 18.10 13.93 17.76
N PRO A 4 18.43 12.66 18.07
CA PRO A 4 17.47 11.57 17.98
C PRO A 4 16.29 11.87 18.92
N VAL A 5 15.08 11.89 18.36
CA VAL A 5 13.85 12.04 19.15
C VAL A 5 13.80 10.87 20.14
N LYS A 6 14.03 11.15 21.41
CA LYS A 6 13.91 10.16 22.50
C LYS A 6 12.49 9.59 22.45
N ALA A 7 12.37 8.32 22.16
CA ALA A 7 11.10 7.60 22.25
C ALA A 7 10.55 7.80 23.67
N LYS A 8 9.39 8.44 23.77
CA LYS A 8 8.70 8.56 25.08
C LYS A 8 8.30 7.16 25.54
N PRO A 9 8.39 6.87 26.85
CA PRO A 9 8.00 5.56 27.36
C PRO A 9 6.55 5.25 26.97
N LYS A 10 6.33 4.00 26.52
CA LYS A 10 4.97 3.51 26.22
C LYS A 10 4.09 3.71 27.43
N MET A 11 2.89 4.22 27.20
CA MET A 11 1.89 4.32 28.26
C MET A 11 1.59 2.91 28.83
N LYS A 12 1.53 2.78 30.17
CA LYS A 12 1.06 1.54 30.77
C LYS A 12 -0.44 1.43 30.55
N LEU A 13 -0.85 0.46 29.77
CA LEU A 13 -2.25 0.18 29.48
C LEU A 13 -2.82 -0.73 30.56
N TYR A 14 -4.05 -0.50 30.95
CA TYR A 14 -4.76 -1.24 31.99
C TYR A 14 -5.68 -2.27 31.32
N GLY A 15 -5.24 -3.52 31.21
CA GLY A 15 -6.05 -4.72 30.92
C GLY A 15 -7.12 -4.71 29.80
N PHE A 16 -7.66 -3.56 29.42
CA PHE A 16 -8.66 -3.42 28.38
C PHE A 16 -8.08 -2.64 27.20
N ASN A 17 -7.79 -3.35 26.13
CA ASN A 17 -7.32 -2.75 24.90
C ASN A 17 -8.22 -3.16 23.72
N ASN A 18 -9.05 -2.23 23.24
CA ASN A 18 -9.94 -2.41 22.10
C ASN A 18 -9.59 -1.45 20.96
N LEU A 19 -8.34 -1.00 20.88
CA LEU A 19 -7.85 -0.23 19.75
C LEU A 19 -7.68 -1.15 18.54
N THR A 20 -8.30 -0.76 17.42
CA THR A 20 -8.07 -1.35 16.13
C THR A 20 -7.32 -0.34 15.27
N LYS A 21 -6.21 -0.76 14.66
CA LYS A 21 -5.35 0.05 13.81
C LYS A 21 -5.31 -0.57 12.42
N THR A 22 -5.80 0.16 11.45
CA THR A 22 -5.82 -0.30 10.05
C THR A 22 -4.93 0.61 9.22
N LEU A 23 -4.02 0.00 8.47
CA LEU A 23 -3.20 0.66 7.47
C LEU A 23 -3.55 0.05 6.12
N SER A 24 -4.12 0.86 5.22
CA SER A 24 -4.51 0.44 3.88
C SER A 24 -3.63 1.11 2.84
N PHE A 25 -3.33 0.38 1.77
CA PHE A 25 -2.57 0.85 0.62
C PHE A 25 -3.39 0.62 -0.64
N ASN A 26 -3.46 1.62 -1.49
CA ASN A 26 -3.74 1.47 -2.91
C ASN A 26 -2.46 1.82 -3.66
N ILE A 27 -1.89 0.84 -4.32
CA ILE A 27 -0.64 0.93 -5.08
C ILE A 27 -1.00 0.88 -6.55
N TYR A 28 -0.41 1.78 -7.34
CA TYR A 28 -0.59 1.81 -8.79
C TYR A 28 0.77 1.84 -9.47
N ASP A 29 0.91 0.96 -10.45
CA ASP A 29 1.99 0.92 -11.43
C ASP A 29 1.39 1.10 -12.83
N ILE A 30 2.01 1.90 -13.68
CA ILE A 30 1.49 2.29 -14.98
C ILE A 30 2.46 1.85 -16.07
N CYS A 31 1.94 1.27 -17.13
CA CYS A 31 2.73 0.82 -18.26
C CYS A 31 2.09 1.24 -19.58
N TYR A 32 2.92 1.60 -20.56
CA TYR A 32 2.47 1.84 -21.94
C TYR A 32 2.76 0.61 -22.79
N THR A 33 1.69 0.10 -23.41
CA THR A 33 1.75 -0.99 -24.40
C THR A 33 1.24 -0.48 -25.74
N ARG A 34 1.99 -0.70 -26.80
CA ARG A 34 1.67 -0.18 -28.14
C ARG A 34 0.63 -1.05 -28.86
N THR A 35 0.68 -2.36 -28.63
CA THR A 35 -0.13 -3.35 -29.32
C THR A 35 -0.92 -4.23 -28.34
N GLU A 36 -1.98 -4.89 -28.84
CA GLU A 36 -2.73 -5.87 -28.04
C GLU A 36 -1.89 -7.08 -27.61
N GLU A 37 -0.86 -7.42 -28.38
CA GLU A 37 0.07 -8.49 -28.02
C GLU A 37 1.00 -8.08 -26.88
N GLU A 38 1.59 -6.89 -26.94
CA GLU A 38 2.39 -6.32 -25.84
C GLU A 38 1.57 -6.21 -24.55
N LYS A 39 0.29 -5.82 -24.67
CA LYS A 39 -0.63 -5.78 -23.53
C LYS A 39 -0.82 -7.15 -22.87
N LYS A 40 -1.06 -8.20 -23.66
CA LYS A 40 -1.20 -9.56 -23.12
C LYS A 40 0.08 -10.01 -22.42
N GLN A 41 1.23 -9.74 -23.02
CA GLN A 41 2.53 -10.05 -22.44
C GLN A 41 2.76 -9.28 -21.14
N TYR A 42 2.34 -8.00 -21.06
CA TYR A 42 2.42 -7.22 -19.83
C TYR A 42 1.54 -7.81 -18.73
N ILE A 43 0.29 -8.18 -19.04
CA ILE A 43 -0.61 -8.81 -18.07
C ILE A 43 -0.02 -10.13 -17.56
N GLN A 44 0.49 -10.98 -18.47
CA GLN A 44 1.16 -12.21 -18.08
C GLN A 44 2.38 -11.95 -17.18
N TYR A 45 3.20 -10.96 -17.52
CA TYR A 45 4.35 -10.56 -16.71
C TYR A 45 3.92 -10.13 -15.30
N ILE A 46 2.89 -9.29 -15.16
CA ILE A 46 2.38 -8.83 -13.88
C ILE A 46 1.83 -9.99 -13.04
N ASP A 47 1.09 -10.92 -13.66
CA ASP A 47 0.57 -12.11 -12.97
C ASP A 47 1.69 -13.04 -12.50
N GLU A 48 2.76 -13.17 -13.26
CA GLU A 48 3.94 -13.95 -12.86
C GLU A 48 4.70 -13.28 -11.70
N VAL A 49 4.85 -11.94 -11.75
CA VAL A 49 5.57 -11.17 -10.71
C VAL A 49 4.79 -11.07 -9.41
N TYR A 50 3.47 -10.87 -9.48
CA TYR A 50 2.61 -10.66 -8.30
C TYR A 50 1.57 -11.77 -8.12
N ASN A 51 1.98 -13.03 -8.34
CA ASN A 51 1.15 -14.20 -8.07
C ASN A 51 0.91 -14.42 -6.57
N ALA A 52 -0.03 -15.30 -6.25
CA ALA A 52 -0.43 -15.58 -4.86
C ALA A 52 0.72 -16.06 -3.97
N ASP A 53 1.72 -16.77 -4.51
CA ASP A 53 2.90 -17.22 -3.75
C ASP A 53 3.80 -16.03 -3.37
N ARG A 54 4.09 -15.14 -4.31
CA ARG A 54 4.87 -13.92 -4.07
C ARG A 54 4.17 -13.01 -3.06
N LEU A 55 2.87 -12.80 -3.23
CA LEU A 55 2.06 -11.98 -2.31
C LEU A 55 2.02 -12.60 -0.90
N THR A 56 1.93 -13.93 -0.80
CA THR A 56 2.02 -14.65 0.48
C THR A 56 3.36 -14.40 1.17
N ALA A 57 4.46 -14.46 0.42
CA ALA A 57 5.80 -14.18 0.96
C ALA A 57 5.90 -12.73 1.49
N ILE A 58 5.38 -11.75 0.75
CA ILE A 58 5.34 -10.33 1.18
C ILE A 58 4.53 -10.18 2.49
N LEU A 59 3.31 -10.70 2.55
CA LEU A 59 2.47 -10.56 3.75
C LEU A 59 3.00 -11.36 4.95
N THR A 60 3.68 -12.49 4.71
CA THR A 60 4.37 -13.23 5.76
C THR A 60 5.47 -12.40 6.40
N GLU A 61 6.29 -11.73 5.58
CA GLU A 61 7.33 -10.82 6.10
C GLU A 61 6.72 -9.61 6.82
N VAL A 62 5.62 -9.05 6.32
CA VAL A 62 4.85 -8.02 7.06
C VAL A 62 4.46 -8.51 8.45
N SER A 63 3.95 -9.75 8.57
CA SER A 63 3.57 -10.34 9.87
C SER A 63 4.76 -10.39 10.83
N HIS A 64 5.94 -10.79 10.34
CA HIS A 64 7.18 -10.82 11.14
C HIS A 64 7.63 -9.41 11.56
N ILE A 65 7.61 -8.44 10.65
CA ILE A 65 8.01 -7.04 10.92
C ILE A 65 7.14 -6.41 12.00
N ILE A 66 5.82 -6.64 11.95
CA ILE A 66 4.91 -6.08 12.96
C ILE A 66 4.94 -6.86 14.27
N GLY A 67 5.51 -8.07 14.29
CA GLY A 67 5.61 -8.94 15.46
C GLY A 67 4.34 -9.73 15.73
N ALA A 68 3.61 -10.11 14.68
CA ALA A 68 2.41 -10.93 14.77
C ALA A 68 2.70 -12.42 14.51
N ASN A 69 1.89 -13.29 15.09
CA ASN A 69 1.90 -14.73 14.81
C ASN A 69 0.87 -15.04 13.73
N ILE A 70 1.25 -15.82 12.72
CA ILE A 70 0.37 -16.25 11.65
C ILE A 70 -0.48 -17.43 12.15
N LEU A 71 -1.80 -17.33 11.96
CA LEU A 71 -2.77 -18.34 12.33
C LEU A 71 -3.23 -19.18 11.14
N ASN A 72 -3.50 -18.51 10.02
CA ASN A 72 -3.99 -19.14 8.79
C ASN A 72 -3.61 -18.30 7.57
N VAL A 73 -3.46 -18.97 6.43
CA VAL A 73 -3.19 -18.34 5.12
C VAL A 73 -4.19 -18.90 4.11
N ALA A 74 -4.92 -18.02 3.44
CA ALA A 74 -5.73 -18.35 2.28
C ALA A 74 -5.20 -17.55 1.08
N LYS A 75 -5.03 -18.22 -0.07
CA LYS A 75 -4.49 -17.59 -1.28
C LYS A 75 -5.14 -18.17 -2.52
N GLN A 76 -5.22 -17.34 -3.57
CA GLN A 76 -5.80 -17.73 -4.85
C GLN A 76 -5.22 -16.86 -5.96
N ASP A 77 -4.80 -17.48 -7.06
CA ASP A 77 -4.66 -16.84 -8.35
C ASP A 77 -5.97 -16.94 -9.11
N TYR A 78 -6.38 -15.87 -9.80
CA TYR A 78 -7.63 -15.80 -10.53
C TYR A 78 -7.42 -16.08 -12.02
N ASP A 79 -8.44 -16.63 -12.65
CA ASP A 79 -8.53 -16.76 -14.10
C ASP A 79 -9.53 -15.69 -14.62
N PRO A 80 -9.18 -14.81 -15.55
CA PRO A 80 -7.96 -14.85 -16.38
C PRO A 80 -6.73 -14.15 -15.75
N GLN A 81 -6.86 -13.38 -14.66
CA GLN A 81 -5.74 -12.60 -14.11
C GLN A 81 -6.02 -12.08 -12.71
N GLY A 82 -4.95 -11.72 -11.99
CA GLY A 82 -4.98 -11.20 -10.63
C GLY A 82 -4.86 -12.28 -9.56
N ALA A 83 -4.59 -11.85 -8.34
CA ALA A 83 -4.43 -12.74 -7.21
C ALA A 83 -4.97 -12.12 -5.92
N SER A 84 -5.26 -12.96 -4.93
CA SER A 84 -5.56 -12.52 -3.57
C SER A 84 -4.91 -13.40 -2.53
N VAL A 85 -4.53 -12.77 -1.41
CA VAL A 85 -4.03 -13.46 -0.22
C VAL A 85 -4.66 -12.85 1.02
N THR A 86 -5.07 -13.70 1.95
CA THR A 86 -5.51 -13.29 3.29
C THR A 86 -4.71 -14.07 4.32
N ILE A 87 -4.10 -13.37 5.27
CA ILE A 87 -3.40 -13.95 6.42
C ILE A 87 -4.12 -13.52 7.69
N LEU A 88 -4.59 -14.48 8.47
CA LEU A 88 -5.10 -14.24 9.81
C LEU A 88 -3.93 -14.25 10.80
N ILE A 89 -3.89 -13.24 11.67
CA ILE A 89 -2.78 -13.04 12.60
C ILE A 89 -3.26 -12.85 14.04
N SER A 90 -2.36 -13.07 14.98
CA SER A 90 -2.55 -12.82 16.41
C SER A 90 -1.35 -12.10 17.02
N GLU A 91 -1.61 -11.24 18.02
CA GLU A 91 -0.57 -10.62 18.84
C GLU A 91 0.06 -11.63 19.81
N GLU A 92 -0.74 -12.53 20.37
CA GLU A 92 -0.31 -13.55 21.32
C GLU A 92 -0.04 -14.89 20.64
N LYS A 93 0.88 -15.68 21.19
CA LYS A 93 1.04 -17.09 20.80
C LYS A 93 -0.19 -17.84 21.32
N ILE A 94 -1.03 -18.27 20.39
CA ILE A 94 -2.26 -19.01 20.71
C ILE A 94 -1.94 -20.50 20.79
N GLU A 95 -2.26 -21.15 21.89
CA GLU A 95 -2.34 -22.59 21.98
C GLU A 95 -3.57 -23.08 21.18
N LYS A 96 -3.49 -24.26 20.56
CA LYS A 96 -4.45 -24.73 19.52
C LYS A 96 -5.94 -24.67 19.89
N GLU A 97 -6.28 -24.56 21.16
CA GLU A 97 -7.68 -24.54 21.65
C GLU A 97 -8.32 -23.15 21.65
N ASP A 98 -7.52 -22.06 21.59
CA ASP A 98 -8.01 -20.67 21.68
C ASP A 98 -8.22 -19.96 20.33
N VAL A 99 -7.99 -20.64 19.21
CA VAL A 99 -7.97 -20.06 17.86
C VAL A 99 -9.29 -19.39 17.46
N VAL A 100 -10.43 -19.86 18.00
CA VAL A 100 -11.76 -19.39 17.59
C VAL A 100 -12.10 -17.99 18.18
N MET A 101 -11.47 -17.55 19.25
CA MET A 101 -11.84 -16.30 19.95
C MET A 101 -11.16 -15.04 19.41
N HIS A 102 -10.11 -15.17 18.58
CA HIS A 102 -9.31 -14.03 18.09
C HIS A 102 -9.41 -13.76 16.59
N LEU A 103 -10.21 -14.54 15.85
CA LEU A 103 -10.21 -14.58 14.38
C LEU A 103 -10.77 -13.32 13.68
N ASP A 104 -11.49 -12.46 14.36
CA ASP A 104 -12.28 -11.42 13.66
C ASP A 104 -11.63 -10.03 13.62
N LYS A 105 -10.44 -9.80 14.19
CA LYS A 105 -9.94 -8.44 14.38
C LYS A 105 -8.57 -8.12 13.78
N SER A 106 -7.75 -9.13 13.48
CA SER A 106 -6.40 -8.90 12.96
C SER A 106 -6.14 -9.75 11.73
N HIS A 107 -5.90 -9.08 10.62
CA HIS A 107 -5.66 -9.74 9.34
C HIS A 107 -4.78 -8.88 8.43
N LEU A 108 -4.20 -9.53 7.45
CA LEU A 108 -3.51 -8.94 6.34
C LEU A 108 -4.19 -9.42 5.07
N THR A 109 -4.51 -8.52 4.16
CA THR A 109 -5.07 -8.88 2.86
C THR A 109 -4.34 -8.17 1.75
N VAL A 110 -4.25 -8.80 0.59
CA VAL A 110 -3.85 -8.19 -0.66
C VAL A 110 -4.72 -8.71 -1.79
N HIS A 111 -5.10 -7.80 -2.68
CA HIS A 111 -5.81 -8.09 -3.92
C HIS A 111 -5.10 -7.35 -5.05
N THR A 112 -4.87 -8.02 -6.16
CA THR A 112 -4.27 -7.42 -7.36
C THR A 112 -5.28 -7.32 -8.50
N TYR A 113 -5.18 -6.23 -9.25
CA TYR A 113 -6.09 -5.89 -10.34
C TYR A 113 -5.30 -5.39 -11.55
N PRO A 114 -4.76 -6.31 -12.39
CA PRO A 114 -4.22 -5.93 -13.70
C PRO A 114 -5.34 -5.43 -14.61
N GLU A 115 -5.17 -4.29 -15.26
CA GLU A 115 -6.20 -3.72 -16.13
C GLU A 115 -6.27 -4.47 -17.45
N SER A 116 -7.45 -5.05 -17.77
CA SER A 116 -7.67 -5.81 -18.99
C SER A 116 -8.14 -4.97 -20.19
N HIS A 117 -8.59 -3.74 -19.95
CA HIS A 117 -9.13 -2.84 -20.98
C HIS A 117 -8.46 -1.45 -20.95
N PRO A 118 -7.17 -1.35 -21.27
CA PRO A 118 -6.45 -0.09 -21.21
C PRO A 118 -6.99 0.93 -22.21
N HIS A 119 -6.88 2.20 -21.84
CA HIS A 119 -7.23 3.31 -22.72
C HIS A 119 -5.98 3.92 -23.32
N LYS A 120 -5.96 4.13 -24.63
CA LYS A 120 -4.84 4.75 -25.37
C LYS A 120 -3.47 4.07 -25.16
N GLY A 121 -3.45 2.76 -24.96
CA GLY A 121 -2.22 1.99 -24.73
C GLY A 121 -1.68 2.06 -23.30
N ILE A 122 -2.35 2.75 -22.38
CA ILE A 122 -1.92 2.78 -20.97
C ILE A 122 -2.63 1.66 -20.21
N SER A 123 -1.86 0.76 -19.64
CA SER A 123 -2.30 -0.29 -18.73
C SER A 123 -1.94 0.09 -17.30
N THR A 124 -2.83 -0.22 -16.36
CA THR A 124 -2.63 0.06 -14.94
C THR A 124 -2.68 -1.23 -14.15
N PHE A 125 -1.67 -1.47 -13.35
CA PHE A 125 -1.71 -2.49 -12.30
C PHE A 125 -2.06 -1.83 -10.98
N ARG A 126 -3.04 -2.40 -10.26
CA ARG A 126 -3.40 -1.94 -8.92
C ARG A 126 -3.27 -3.08 -7.92
N ALA A 127 -2.68 -2.79 -6.76
CA ALA A 127 -2.72 -3.67 -5.60
C ALA A 127 -3.38 -2.95 -4.42
N ASP A 128 -4.41 -3.58 -3.84
CA ASP A 128 -5.05 -3.14 -2.61
C ASP A 128 -4.53 -4.00 -1.46
N ILE A 129 -3.94 -3.37 -0.44
CA ILE A 129 -3.40 -4.06 0.72
C ILE A 129 -4.02 -3.48 1.97
N GLU A 130 -4.45 -4.33 2.90
CA GLU A 130 -4.88 -3.92 4.23
C GLU A 130 -4.11 -4.69 5.30
N VAL A 131 -3.58 -3.95 6.28
CA VAL A 131 -2.96 -4.47 7.50
C VAL A 131 -3.80 -4.01 8.67
N SER A 132 -4.69 -4.85 9.16
CA SER A 132 -5.57 -4.57 10.30
C SER A 132 -5.06 -5.30 11.55
N THR A 133 -4.82 -4.55 12.62
CA THR A 133 -4.29 -5.07 13.88
C THR A 133 -5.10 -4.58 15.06
N CYS A 134 -5.14 -5.36 16.13
CA CYS A 134 -5.67 -4.93 17.42
C CYS A 134 -4.54 -4.87 18.48
N GLY A 135 -4.85 -4.28 19.62
CA GLY A 135 -3.93 -4.28 20.76
C GLY A 135 -2.69 -3.39 20.54
N GLN A 136 -1.53 -3.91 20.88
CA GLN A 136 -0.27 -3.15 20.87
C GLN A 136 0.50 -3.18 19.56
N ILE A 137 0.16 -4.08 18.65
CA ILE A 137 0.79 -4.17 17.33
C ILE A 137 0.51 -2.89 16.53
N SER A 138 1.55 -2.37 15.88
CA SER A 138 1.42 -1.21 14.99
C SER A 138 1.70 -1.60 13.55
N PRO A 139 0.72 -1.47 12.64
CA PRO A 139 0.92 -1.76 11.22
C PRO A 139 1.89 -0.78 10.54
N LEU A 140 2.08 0.43 11.10
CA LEU A 140 3.03 1.42 10.58
C LEU A 140 4.49 0.93 10.55
N LYS A 141 4.84 -0.14 11.28
CA LYS A 141 6.17 -0.75 11.21
C LYS A 141 6.47 -1.35 9.84
N ALA A 142 5.44 -1.87 9.15
CA ALA A 142 5.58 -2.50 7.83
C ALA A 142 5.54 -1.49 6.67
N LEU A 143 5.26 -0.20 6.93
CA LEU A 143 5.01 0.81 5.90
C LEU A 143 6.13 0.87 4.85
N ASN A 144 7.39 1.00 5.28
CA ASN A 144 8.52 1.11 4.35
C ASN A 144 8.77 -0.19 3.57
N TYR A 145 8.58 -1.33 4.18
CA TYR A 145 8.73 -2.62 3.52
C TYR A 145 7.68 -2.80 2.42
N LEU A 146 6.41 -2.49 2.72
CA LEU A 146 5.32 -2.58 1.73
C LEU A 146 5.54 -1.63 0.54
N ILE A 147 5.93 -0.37 0.80
CA ILE A 147 6.26 0.57 -0.28
C ILE A 147 7.38 0.04 -1.19
N GLN A 148 8.37 -0.66 -0.62
CA GLN A 148 9.52 -1.18 -1.37
C GLN A 148 9.27 -2.55 -2.01
N SER A 149 8.19 -3.24 -1.66
CA SER A 149 7.86 -4.57 -2.18
C SER A 149 7.14 -4.53 -3.53
N PHE A 150 6.66 -3.34 -3.92
CA PHE A 150 5.99 -3.08 -5.18
C PHE A 150 6.71 -1.97 -5.93
N ASP A 151 6.73 -2.07 -7.25
CA ASP A 151 7.17 -0.98 -8.12
C ASP A 151 6.00 -0.01 -8.28
N SER A 152 6.08 1.14 -7.62
CA SER A 152 4.91 1.98 -7.39
C SER A 152 5.10 3.39 -7.92
N ASP A 153 4.30 3.80 -8.89
CA ASP A 153 4.25 5.18 -9.38
C ASP A 153 3.41 6.07 -8.47
N ILE A 154 2.25 5.56 -8.06
CA ILE A 154 1.32 6.27 -7.18
C ILE A 154 0.91 5.36 -6.02
N LEU A 155 0.88 5.94 -4.81
CA LEU A 155 0.35 5.28 -3.64
C LEU A 155 -0.67 6.18 -2.94
N THR A 156 -1.74 5.55 -2.47
CA THR A 156 -2.67 6.15 -1.52
C THR A 156 -2.58 5.34 -0.23
N LEU A 157 -2.29 6.01 0.86
CA LEU A 157 -2.10 5.42 2.18
C LEU A 157 -3.18 5.93 3.12
N ASP A 158 -3.88 5.04 3.79
CA ASP A 158 -4.87 5.36 4.81
C ASP A 158 -4.50 4.67 6.12
N TYR A 159 -4.39 5.45 7.19
CA TYR A 159 -4.20 4.93 8.53
C TYR A 159 -5.32 5.40 9.46
N HIS A 160 -6.04 4.46 10.03
CA HIS A 160 -7.18 4.73 10.89
C HIS A 160 -7.05 4.00 12.23
N VAL A 161 -7.26 4.73 13.36
CA VAL A 161 -7.30 4.16 14.70
C VAL A 161 -8.72 4.27 15.24
N ARG A 162 -9.30 3.13 15.62
CA ARG A 162 -10.69 3.01 16.11
C ARG A 162 -10.73 2.36 17.49
N GLY A 163 -11.82 2.60 18.21
CA GLY A 163 -12.03 2.06 19.55
C GLY A 163 -11.34 2.88 20.64
N PHE A 164 -11.05 2.28 21.76
CA PHE A 164 -10.31 2.92 22.86
C PHE A 164 -9.61 1.87 23.73
N THR A 165 -8.59 2.33 24.44
CA THR A 165 -8.00 1.60 25.57
C THR A 165 -8.12 2.44 26.83
N ARG A 166 -7.69 1.91 27.98
CA ARG A 166 -7.64 2.67 29.24
C ARG A 166 -6.21 2.71 29.79
N ASP A 167 -5.87 3.85 30.37
CA ASP A 167 -4.64 3.96 31.15
C ASP A 167 -4.82 3.37 32.58
N VAL A 168 -3.75 3.41 33.36
CA VAL A 168 -3.75 2.89 34.72
C VAL A 168 -4.73 3.61 35.69
N SER A 169 -5.19 4.80 35.31
CA SER A 169 -6.21 5.56 36.07
C SER A 169 -7.64 5.25 35.62
N GLY A 170 -7.80 4.41 34.56
CA GLY A 170 -9.09 4.08 33.98
C GLY A 170 -9.56 5.10 32.93
N LYS A 171 -8.78 6.14 32.61
CA LYS A 171 -9.10 7.15 31.58
C LYS A 171 -9.06 6.54 30.19
N LYS A 172 -10.07 6.83 29.37
CA LYS A 172 -10.10 6.38 27.98
C LYS A 172 -9.03 7.08 27.13
N ILE A 173 -8.39 6.31 26.28
CA ILE A 173 -7.38 6.74 25.32
C ILE A 173 -7.80 6.22 23.95
N TYR A 174 -7.97 7.10 22.97
CA TYR A 174 -8.46 6.79 21.64
C TYR A 174 -7.33 6.63 20.61
N ILE A 175 -6.10 6.97 20.98
CA ILE A 175 -4.89 6.72 20.20
C ILE A 175 -3.71 6.53 21.16
N ASP A 176 -2.96 5.43 21.01
CA ASP A 176 -1.90 5.01 21.93
C ASP A 176 -0.49 5.52 21.56
N HIS A 177 -0.39 6.30 20.50
CA HIS A 177 0.86 6.88 20.02
C HIS A 177 0.62 8.26 19.40
N ARG A 178 1.69 9.04 19.26
CA ARG A 178 1.60 10.34 18.60
C ARG A 178 1.80 10.18 17.10
N ILE A 179 0.81 10.64 16.34
CA ILE A 179 0.87 10.75 14.89
C ILE A 179 0.18 12.05 14.46
N ASN A 180 0.78 12.77 13.53
CA ASN A 180 0.20 13.90 12.83
C ASN A 180 0.27 13.73 11.30
N SER A 181 1.07 12.79 10.82
CA SER A 181 1.17 12.42 9.42
C SER A 181 1.78 11.02 9.28
N ILE A 182 1.30 10.24 8.31
CA ILE A 182 1.91 8.96 7.90
C ILE A 182 3.35 9.19 7.41
N GLN A 183 3.63 10.34 6.79
CA GLN A 183 4.96 10.70 6.26
C GLN A 183 6.08 10.62 7.30
N ASN A 184 5.75 10.80 8.61
CA ASN A 184 6.74 10.71 9.68
C ASN A 184 7.29 9.28 9.88
N TYR A 185 6.60 8.27 9.35
CA TYR A 185 6.98 6.86 9.42
C TYR A 185 7.67 6.38 8.14
N ILE A 186 7.67 7.20 7.08
CA ILE A 186 8.34 6.91 5.82
C ILE A 186 9.82 7.33 5.93
N ASN A 187 10.73 6.45 5.50
CA ASN A 187 12.16 6.75 5.54
C ASN A 187 12.54 7.89 4.56
N ALA A 188 13.67 8.55 4.82
CA ALA A 188 14.10 9.72 4.05
C ALA A 188 14.33 9.41 2.56
N LYS A 189 14.86 8.21 2.22
CA LYS A 189 15.09 7.80 0.84
C LYS A 189 13.78 7.78 0.07
N THR A 190 12.77 7.08 0.58
CA THR A 190 11.43 7.01 -0.04
C THR A 190 10.77 8.39 -0.12
N ARG A 191 10.83 9.21 0.95
CA ARG A 191 10.26 10.57 0.92
C ARG A 191 10.87 11.45 -0.16
N ASN A 192 12.14 11.29 -0.45
CA ASN A 192 12.81 12.07 -1.49
C ASN A 192 12.37 11.68 -2.90
N MET A 193 11.90 10.45 -3.11
CA MET A 193 11.47 9.95 -4.42
C MET A 193 10.07 10.42 -4.79
N TYR A 194 9.21 10.75 -3.81
CA TYR A 194 7.79 11.04 -4.05
C TYR A 194 7.40 12.48 -3.72
N ASN A 195 6.46 13.03 -4.50
CA ASN A 195 5.63 14.16 -4.08
C ASN A 195 4.52 13.62 -3.18
N MET A 196 4.28 14.28 -2.04
CA MET A 196 3.33 13.78 -1.04
C MET A 196 2.34 14.86 -0.61
N ILE A 197 1.09 14.46 -0.41
CA ILE A 197 0.01 15.33 0.10
C ILE A 197 -0.71 14.60 1.23
N ASP A 198 -0.89 15.27 2.37
CA ASP A 198 -1.70 14.78 3.48
C ASP A 198 -3.10 15.41 3.44
N VAL A 199 -4.10 14.56 3.72
CA VAL A 199 -5.49 14.97 3.97
C VAL A 199 -5.97 14.26 5.23
N ASN A 200 -5.75 14.86 6.41
CA ASN A 200 -5.99 14.21 7.70
C ASN A 200 -7.27 14.71 8.37
N VAL A 201 -8.00 13.80 9.01
CA VAL A 201 -9.15 14.11 9.88
C VAL A 201 -8.79 13.75 11.32
N TYR A 202 -8.10 14.66 11.99
CA TYR A 202 -7.52 14.42 13.32
C TYR A 202 -8.55 14.06 14.40
N GLN A 203 -9.77 14.61 14.31
CA GLN A 203 -10.85 14.32 15.26
C GLN A 203 -11.33 12.88 15.21
N GLU A 204 -11.14 12.23 14.06
CA GLU A 204 -11.53 10.84 13.80
C GLU A 204 -10.35 9.86 13.82
N ASN A 205 -9.13 10.34 14.11
CA ASN A 205 -7.89 9.57 14.03
C ASN A 205 -7.69 8.91 12.64
N ILE A 206 -8.07 9.65 11.57
CA ILE A 206 -7.87 9.26 10.17
C ILE A 206 -6.72 10.08 9.60
N PHE A 207 -5.75 9.39 9.04
CA PHE A 207 -4.58 9.95 8.38
C PHE A 207 -4.54 9.41 6.97
N HIS A 208 -4.54 10.31 5.99
CA HIS A 208 -4.52 9.99 4.57
C HIS A 208 -3.33 10.68 3.92
N THR A 209 -2.51 9.91 3.19
CA THR A 209 -1.35 10.43 2.46
C THR A 209 -1.39 9.89 1.03
N LYS A 210 -1.30 10.79 0.05
CA LYS A 210 -1.08 10.45 -1.36
C LYS A 210 0.36 10.69 -1.73
N MET A 211 0.92 9.79 -2.54
CA MET A 211 2.30 9.83 -3.00
C MET A 211 2.33 9.61 -4.52
N MET A 212 3.13 10.39 -5.24
CA MET A 212 3.37 10.23 -6.67
C MET A 212 4.86 10.38 -6.95
N LEU A 213 5.44 9.48 -7.73
CA LEU A 213 6.85 9.48 -8.09
C LEU A 213 7.24 10.80 -8.77
N LYS A 214 8.40 11.37 -8.38
CA LYS A 214 8.90 12.66 -8.92
C LYS A 214 9.61 12.49 -10.24
N GLU A 215 10.48 11.49 -10.29
CA GLU A 215 11.30 11.22 -11.46
C GLU A 215 10.48 10.41 -12.47
N PHE A 216 10.61 10.78 -13.72
CA PHE A 216 9.92 10.16 -14.83
C PHE A 216 10.94 9.87 -15.93
N ASP A 217 11.33 8.61 -16.03
CA ASP A 217 12.13 8.07 -17.12
C ASP A 217 11.21 7.23 -18.01
N LEU A 218 11.05 7.62 -19.29
CA LEU A 218 10.09 6.97 -20.18
C LEU A 218 10.36 5.48 -20.35
N ASP A 219 11.62 5.06 -20.40
CA ASP A 219 11.97 3.65 -20.57
C ASP A 219 11.42 2.74 -19.47
N ASN A 220 11.21 3.27 -18.26
CA ASN A 220 10.59 2.51 -17.16
C ASN A 220 9.07 2.28 -17.35
N TYR A 221 8.45 2.99 -18.29
CA TYR A 221 7.02 2.92 -18.57
C TYR A 221 6.69 2.24 -19.88
N LEU A 222 7.72 1.85 -20.67
CA LEU A 222 7.55 1.21 -21.96
C LEU A 222 7.67 -0.31 -21.82
N PHE A 223 6.70 -1.05 -22.31
CA PHE A 223 6.76 -2.51 -22.33
C PHE A 223 7.06 -3.04 -23.73
N GLY A 224 8.13 -3.82 -23.84
CA GLY A 224 8.55 -4.45 -25.09
C GLY A 224 9.26 -3.54 -26.10
N ILE A 225 9.42 -2.24 -25.80
CA ILE A 225 10.11 -1.24 -26.62
C ILE A 225 10.93 -0.29 -25.76
N THR A 226 11.81 0.48 -26.37
CA THR A 226 12.61 1.53 -25.73
C THR A 226 12.34 2.91 -26.32
N GLU A 227 12.69 3.99 -25.62
CA GLU A 227 12.54 5.37 -26.12
C GLU A 227 13.29 5.57 -27.45
N ALA A 228 14.42 4.86 -27.66
CA ALA A 228 15.22 4.94 -28.88
C ALA A 228 14.51 4.40 -30.15
N GLU A 229 13.46 3.60 -29.98
CA GLU A 229 12.66 3.02 -31.08
C GLU A 229 11.48 3.92 -31.49
N LEU A 230 11.28 5.03 -30.78
CA LEU A 230 10.16 5.96 -30.96
C LEU A 230 10.60 7.23 -31.68
N SER A 231 9.69 7.80 -32.47
CA SER A 231 9.88 9.14 -33.01
C SER A 231 9.70 10.21 -31.92
N GLU A 232 10.31 11.38 -32.10
CA GLU A 232 10.14 12.51 -31.15
C GLU A 232 8.67 12.91 -30.90
N ARG A 233 7.81 12.73 -31.90
CA ARG A 233 6.37 12.99 -31.78
C ARG A 233 5.70 11.96 -30.89
N GLU A 234 6.01 10.68 -31.06
CA GLU A 234 5.48 9.60 -30.22
C GLU A 234 5.95 9.74 -28.79
N ILE A 235 7.24 10.02 -28.56
CA ILE A 235 7.80 10.28 -27.24
C ILE A 235 7.01 11.38 -26.51
N LYS A 236 6.80 12.52 -27.16
CA LYS A 236 6.03 13.63 -26.57
C LYS A 236 4.58 13.23 -26.24
N GLN A 237 3.94 12.49 -27.14
CA GLN A 237 2.57 12.05 -26.97
C GLN A 237 2.45 11.05 -25.80
N ILE A 238 3.30 10.04 -25.77
CA ILE A 238 3.30 9.00 -24.72
C ILE A 238 3.62 9.62 -23.35
N LYS A 239 4.67 10.46 -23.27
CA LYS A 239 5.01 11.20 -22.04
C LYS A 239 3.84 12.05 -21.51
N HIS A 240 3.10 12.68 -22.42
CA HIS A 240 1.93 13.47 -22.05
C HIS A 240 0.80 12.58 -21.51
N GLN A 241 0.50 11.48 -22.17
CA GLN A 241 -0.55 10.54 -21.77
C GLN A 241 -0.25 9.90 -20.41
N LEU A 242 0.96 9.37 -20.22
CA LEU A 242 1.40 8.77 -18.96
C LEU A 242 1.32 9.77 -17.79
N LYS A 243 1.83 11.00 -17.99
CA LYS A 243 1.75 12.05 -16.96
C LYS A 243 0.31 12.46 -16.64
N GLN A 244 -0.55 12.51 -17.64
CA GLN A 244 -1.97 12.78 -17.42
C GLN A 244 -2.60 11.67 -16.59
N GLU A 245 -2.37 10.41 -16.93
CA GLU A 245 -2.88 9.26 -16.19
C GLU A 245 -2.40 9.27 -14.73
N MET A 246 -1.09 9.43 -14.51
CA MET A 246 -0.53 9.54 -13.15
C MET A 246 -1.22 10.65 -12.34
N MET A 247 -1.43 11.82 -12.94
CA MET A 247 -2.08 12.94 -12.26
C MET A 247 -3.56 12.66 -11.99
N GLU A 248 -4.28 12.01 -12.92
CA GLU A 248 -5.70 11.66 -12.74
C GLU A 248 -5.88 10.66 -11.59
N ILE A 249 -5.03 9.64 -11.50
CA ILE A 249 -5.01 8.68 -10.38
C ILE A 249 -4.64 9.40 -9.08
N PHE A 250 -3.59 10.22 -9.09
CA PHE A 250 -3.12 10.93 -7.89
C PHE A 250 -4.18 11.90 -7.34
N TYR A 251 -4.90 12.64 -8.22
CA TYR A 251 -5.96 13.55 -7.79
C TYR A 251 -7.32 12.86 -7.63
N GLY A 252 -7.48 11.62 -8.12
CA GLY A 252 -8.75 10.86 -8.05
C GLY A 252 -9.86 11.50 -8.90
N ARG A 253 -9.50 12.11 -10.02
CA ARG A 253 -10.45 12.76 -10.94
C ARG A 253 -9.85 12.93 -12.33
N ASN A 254 -10.70 12.86 -13.35
CA ASN A 254 -10.30 13.17 -14.72
C ASN A 254 -9.87 14.64 -14.85
N LEU A 255 -8.77 14.87 -15.53
CA LEU A 255 -8.29 16.21 -15.85
C LEU A 255 -8.86 16.68 -17.20
N PRO A 256 -9.11 17.98 -17.38
CA PRO A 256 -9.52 18.52 -18.68
C PRO A 256 -8.46 18.18 -19.73
N SER A 257 -8.89 17.59 -20.86
CA SER A 257 -8.00 17.36 -22.00
C SER A 257 -7.44 18.71 -22.46
N VAL A 258 -6.15 18.91 -22.30
CA VAL A 258 -5.49 20.05 -22.92
C VAL A 258 -5.56 19.80 -24.44
N LYS A 259 -6.39 20.56 -25.14
CA LYS A 259 -6.41 20.52 -26.61
C LYS A 259 -5.01 20.92 -27.08
N ALA A 260 -4.31 19.97 -27.70
CA ALA A 260 -3.02 20.17 -28.33
C ALA A 260 -3.13 21.14 -29.53
#